data_0160dd6cde266055a8a836e07dc0c7e6
#
_entry.id   0160dd6cde266055a8a836e07dc0c7e6
#
_cell.length_a   1.000
_cell.length_b   1.000
_cell.length_c   1.000
_cell.angle_alpha   90.00
_cell.angle_beta   90.00
_cell.angle_gamma   90.00
#
_symmetry.space_group_name_H-M   'P 1'
#
loop_
_entity.id
_entity.type
_entity.pdbx_description
1 polymer ?
#
loop_
_entity_poly.entity_id
_entity_poly.type
_entity_poly.pdbx_seq_one_letter_code
_entity_poly.pdbx_strand_id
1 'polypeptide(L)'
;MAVITAGMVKELREKTDAPMMECKKALTEAVGDLEKAEEILRVKLGNKASKAASRVAAEGVVAIYISGDQKLGAIVEVNCETDFVAKNDDFLALTNKFAELVATQSPADVGALSALTINGTTVEESRKALIGKIGENLSIRRFVRVAAKGSLVSYLHGGAKIGTLVDISGGDITLAKDVAMHIAAAKPKSLDASGVPAADIAKERAVAEGKAAESGKPAEIVAKMVDGSIAKYLKEVSLLSQPFVKDDKQTIEQLMKSKNAAVNGFTLYVVGEGIEKKVTNFADEVAEAAAAAKPKNDGDGDKPTPVK
;
A
#
# COMPACT_ATOMS: atom_id res chain seq x y z
N MET A 1 18.90 -43.70 -3.22
CA MET A 1 18.46 -42.29 -3.23
C MET A 1 18.43 -41.83 -4.67
N ALA A 2 17.34 -41.19 -5.09
CA ALA A 2 17.29 -40.62 -6.45
C ALA A 2 18.33 -39.51 -6.59
N VAL A 3 19.06 -39.51 -7.70
CA VAL A 3 20.05 -38.49 -8.00
C VAL A 3 19.33 -37.24 -8.48
N ILE A 4 19.31 -36.19 -7.67
CA ILE A 4 18.72 -34.90 -8.04
C ILE A 4 19.68 -34.16 -8.95
N THR A 5 19.35 -34.03 -10.22
CA THR A 5 20.18 -33.36 -11.23
C THR A 5 19.95 -31.86 -11.25
N ALA A 6 20.93 -31.09 -11.71
CA ALA A 6 20.77 -29.62 -11.90
C ALA A 6 19.66 -29.30 -12.91
N GLY A 7 19.41 -30.19 -13.90
CA GLY A 7 18.31 -30.05 -14.87
C GLY A 7 16.95 -30.11 -14.20
N MET A 8 16.70 -31.07 -13.31
CA MET A 8 15.44 -31.18 -12.56
C MET A 8 15.19 -29.95 -11.67
N VAL A 9 16.24 -29.44 -11.03
CA VAL A 9 16.14 -28.22 -10.22
C VAL A 9 15.79 -27.01 -11.08
N LYS A 10 16.39 -26.91 -12.26
CA LYS A 10 16.10 -25.86 -13.23
C LYS A 10 14.66 -25.95 -13.72
N GLU A 11 14.21 -27.14 -14.13
CA GLU A 11 12.83 -27.37 -14.59
C GLU A 11 11.79 -27.01 -13.54
N LEU A 12 11.98 -27.47 -12.29
CA LEU A 12 11.07 -27.14 -11.21
C LEU A 12 11.06 -25.62 -10.89
N ARG A 13 12.22 -24.97 -11.01
CA ARG A 13 12.32 -23.53 -10.85
C ARG A 13 11.62 -22.75 -11.96
N GLU A 14 11.73 -23.18 -13.21
CA GLU A 14 11.04 -22.56 -14.34
C GLU A 14 9.51 -22.68 -14.22
N LYS A 15 9.02 -23.78 -13.63
CA LYS A 15 7.59 -23.99 -13.39
C LYS A 15 7.06 -23.20 -12.18
N THR A 16 7.85 -23.06 -11.11
CA THR A 16 7.35 -22.59 -9.81
C THR A 16 7.88 -21.23 -9.40
N ASP A 17 8.90 -20.71 -10.12
CA ASP A 17 9.64 -19.48 -9.78
C ASP A 17 10.23 -19.50 -8.34
N ALA A 18 10.26 -20.66 -7.70
CA ALA A 18 10.76 -20.82 -6.34
C ALA A 18 12.30 -20.67 -6.27
N PRO A 19 12.87 -20.26 -5.13
CA PRO A 19 14.31 -20.20 -4.96
C PRO A 19 15.00 -21.55 -5.22
N MET A 20 16.14 -21.55 -5.94
CA MET A 20 16.86 -22.75 -6.36
C MET A 20 17.08 -23.77 -5.23
N MET A 21 17.46 -23.29 -4.02
CA MET A 21 17.70 -24.19 -2.88
C MET A 21 16.42 -24.82 -2.35
N GLU A 22 15.28 -24.15 -2.45
CA GLU A 22 13.98 -24.70 -2.06
C GLU A 22 13.53 -25.76 -3.08
N CYS A 23 13.75 -25.51 -4.38
CA CYS A 23 13.48 -26.51 -5.44
C CYS A 23 14.34 -27.78 -5.21
N LYS A 24 15.64 -27.62 -4.90
CA LYS A 24 16.52 -28.75 -4.61
C LYS A 24 16.05 -29.54 -3.39
N LYS A 25 15.67 -28.87 -2.30
CA LYS A 25 15.15 -29.51 -1.09
C LYS A 25 13.84 -30.25 -1.34
N ALA A 26 12.90 -29.62 -2.07
CA ALA A 26 11.64 -30.24 -2.42
C ALA A 26 11.82 -31.48 -3.30
N LEU A 27 12.69 -31.42 -4.30
CA LEU A 27 13.03 -32.59 -5.13
C LEU A 27 13.68 -33.71 -4.32
N THR A 28 14.55 -33.37 -3.36
CA THR A 28 15.16 -34.36 -2.49
C THR A 28 14.10 -35.08 -1.62
N GLU A 29 13.17 -34.32 -1.07
CA GLU A 29 12.05 -34.83 -0.24
C GLU A 29 11.04 -35.64 -1.07
N ALA A 30 10.80 -35.22 -2.31
CA ALA A 30 9.98 -35.91 -3.28
C ALA A 30 10.67 -37.10 -3.98
N VAL A 31 11.93 -37.42 -3.61
CA VAL A 31 12.74 -38.49 -4.21
C VAL A 31 12.84 -38.34 -5.76
N GLY A 32 12.88 -37.09 -6.26
CA GLY A 32 13.04 -36.78 -7.66
C GLY A 32 11.71 -36.68 -8.45
N ASP A 33 10.56 -36.88 -7.80
CA ASP A 33 9.24 -36.70 -8.40
C ASP A 33 8.93 -35.18 -8.52
N LEU A 34 8.79 -34.68 -9.74
CA LEU A 34 8.57 -33.25 -10.01
C LEU A 34 7.21 -32.77 -9.54
N GLU A 35 6.15 -33.57 -9.70
CA GLU A 35 4.79 -33.18 -9.30
C GLU A 35 4.68 -33.10 -7.77
N LYS A 36 5.18 -34.10 -7.05
CA LYS A 36 5.26 -34.07 -5.59
C LYS A 36 6.16 -32.95 -5.06
N ALA A 37 7.27 -32.66 -5.75
CA ALA A 37 8.14 -31.54 -5.37
C ALA A 37 7.43 -30.20 -5.52
N GLU A 38 6.59 -30.03 -6.53
CA GLU A 38 5.74 -28.84 -6.71
C GLU A 38 4.71 -28.71 -5.59
N GLU A 39 4.02 -29.79 -5.22
CA GLU A 39 3.09 -29.81 -4.08
C GLU A 39 3.79 -29.42 -2.75
N ILE A 40 4.96 -30.02 -2.50
CA ILE A 40 5.78 -29.72 -1.31
C ILE A 40 6.17 -28.23 -1.29
N LEU A 41 6.57 -27.67 -2.44
CA LEU A 41 6.89 -26.25 -2.55
C LEU A 41 5.66 -25.37 -2.26
N ARG A 42 4.51 -25.70 -2.82
CA ARG A 42 3.24 -24.97 -2.60
C ARG A 42 2.89 -24.90 -1.11
N VAL A 43 3.02 -26.01 -0.37
CA VAL A 43 2.80 -26.05 1.08
C VAL A 43 3.85 -25.21 1.83
N LYS A 44 5.13 -25.38 1.50
CA LYS A 44 6.24 -24.65 2.16
C LYS A 44 6.16 -23.14 1.93
N LEU A 45 5.82 -22.71 0.72
CA LEU A 45 5.64 -21.30 0.39
C LEU A 45 4.45 -20.70 1.14
N GLY A 46 3.34 -21.45 1.25
CA GLY A 46 2.19 -21.08 2.07
C GLY A 46 2.54 -20.91 3.55
N ASN A 47 3.36 -21.80 4.12
CA ASN A 47 3.85 -21.68 5.49
C ASN A 47 4.77 -20.46 5.71
N LYS A 48 5.62 -20.12 4.72
CA LYS A 48 6.41 -18.89 4.77
C LYS A 48 5.54 -17.65 4.74
N ALA A 49 4.50 -17.63 3.90
CA ALA A 49 3.56 -16.52 3.84
C ALA A 49 2.82 -16.33 5.18
N SER A 50 2.39 -17.41 5.82
CA SER A 50 1.75 -17.36 7.14
C SER A 50 2.68 -16.80 8.23
N LYS A 51 3.96 -17.17 8.22
CA LYS A 51 4.97 -16.61 9.13
C LYS A 51 5.28 -15.14 8.85
N ALA A 52 5.24 -14.74 7.58
CA ALA A 52 5.49 -13.35 7.19
C ALA A 52 4.31 -12.43 7.57
N ALA A 53 3.08 -12.94 7.64
CA ALA A 53 1.86 -12.14 7.83
C ALA A 53 1.84 -11.31 9.13
N SER A 54 2.61 -11.69 10.16
CA SER A 54 2.71 -10.94 11.42
C SER A 54 3.70 -9.76 11.36
N ARG A 55 4.50 -9.65 10.30
CA ARG A 55 5.49 -8.58 10.17
C ARG A 55 4.83 -7.31 9.59
N VAL A 56 5.25 -6.16 10.12
CA VAL A 56 4.70 -4.87 9.69
C VAL A 56 5.15 -4.57 8.26
N ALA A 57 4.19 -4.35 7.37
CA ALA A 57 4.39 -3.95 5.99
C ALA A 57 3.88 -2.51 5.82
N ALA A 58 4.77 -1.53 5.95
CA ALA A 58 4.44 -0.10 5.89
C ALA A 58 5.02 0.61 4.66
N GLU A 59 5.87 -0.10 3.88
CA GLU A 59 6.28 0.29 2.53
C GLU A 59 5.30 -0.29 1.50
N GLY A 60 5.53 -0.10 0.21
CA GLY A 60 4.66 -0.62 -0.85
C GLY A 60 4.44 0.38 -1.97
N VAL A 61 3.38 0.16 -2.76
CA VAL A 61 2.98 1.03 -3.87
C VAL A 61 1.47 1.21 -3.94
N VAL A 62 1.08 2.28 -4.59
CA VAL A 62 -0.27 2.50 -5.09
C VAL A 62 -0.29 2.13 -6.57
N ALA A 63 -1.16 1.20 -6.96
CA ALA A 63 -1.42 0.89 -8.37
C ALA A 63 -2.76 1.48 -8.80
N ILE A 64 -2.84 1.92 -10.05
CA ILE A 64 -4.04 2.50 -10.63
C ILE A 64 -4.29 1.86 -11.98
N TYR A 65 -5.53 1.45 -12.21
CA TYR A 65 -6.03 1.03 -13.52
C TYR A 65 -7.12 1.99 -13.98
N ILE A 66 -7.10 2.35 -15.25
CA ILE A 66 -8.15 3.13 -15.93
C ILE A 66 -8.46 2.43 -17.25
N SER A 67 -9.75 2.19 -17.50
CA SER A 67 -10.24 1.62 -18.77
C SER A 67 -9.95 2.54 -19.96
N GLY A 68 -9.88 1.97 -21.17
CA GLY A 68 -9.55 2.72 -22.37
C GLY A 68 -10.51 3.87 -22.69
N ASP A 69 -11.77 3.77 -22.27
CA ASP A 69 -12.80 4.82 -22.38
C ASP A 69 -12.77 5.85 -21.23
N GLN A 70 -11.88 5.67 -20.26
CA GLN A 70 -11.73 6.49 -19.06
C GLN A 70 -12.98 6.56 -18.15
N LYS A 71 -13.90 5.61 -18.30
CA LYS A 71 -15.16 5.59 -17.51
C LYS A 71 -15.09 4.71 -16.30
N LEU A 72 -14.12 3.81 -16.25
CA LEU A 72 -13.95 2.84 -15.18
C LEU A 72 -12.50 2.83 -14.71
N GLY A 73 -12.30 2.86 -13.41
CA GLY A 73 -10.95 2.77 -12.85
C GLY A 73 -10.94 2.20 -11.44
N ALA A 74 -9.76 1.88 -10.99
CA ALA A 74 -9.50 1.48 -9.61
C ALA A 74 -8.14 1.99 -9.14
N ILE A 75 -8.06 2.24 -7.84
CA ILE A 75 -6.84 2.54 -7.12
C ILE A 75 -6.69 1.52 -5.99
N VAL A 76 -5.51 0.93 -5.86
CA VAL A 76 -5.21 -0.14 -4.89
C VAL A 76 -3.91 0.19 -4.18
N GLU A 77 -3.88 0.04 -2.85
CA GLU A 77 -2.66 0.09 -2.06
C GLU A 77 -2.24 -1.33 -1.69
N VAL A 78 -1.01 -1.71 -2.08
CA VAL A 78 -0.38 -2.97 -1.69
C VAL A 78 0.90 -2.66 -0.93
N ASN A 79 0.97 -3.18 0.30
CA ASN A 79 2.10 -2.95 1.19
C ASN A 79 3.10 -4.11 1.15
N CYS A 80 4.38 -3.78 1.39
CA CYS A 80 5.50 -4.68 1.62
C CYS A 80 6.35 -4.16 2.78
N GLU A 81 7.40 -4.90 3.16
CA GLU A 81 8.23 -4.51 4.31
C GLU A 81 9.28 -3.45 3.94
N THR A 82 9.87 -3.56 2.73
CA THR A 82 10.98 -2.69 2.30
C THR A 82 10.66 -1.93 1.01
N ASP A 83 11.38 -0.81 0.80
CA ASP A 83 11.32 -0.04 -0.43
C ASP A 83 12.00 -0.75 -1.62
N PHE A 84 12.85 -1.74 -1.37
CA PHE A 84 13.44 -2.59 -2.39
C PHE A 84 12.37 -3.45 -3.06
N VAL A 85 11.52 -4.10 -2.27
CA VAL A 85 10.40 -4.90 -2.80
C VAL A 85 9.37 -4.01 -3.49
N ALA A 86 9.15 -2.78 -3.02
CA ALA A 86 8.28 -1.82 -3.69
C ALA A 86 8.74 -1.45 -5.12
N LYS A 87 9.99 -1.74 -5.49
CA LYS A 87 10.57 -1.53 -6.83
C LYS A 87 10.75 -2.83 -7.63
N ASN A 88 10.38 -3.97 -7.04
CA ASN A 88 10.52 -5.28 -7.69
C ASN A 88 9.49 -5.45 -8.81
N ASP A 89 9.92 -5.89 -9.98
CA ASP A 89 9.06 -6.01 -11.17
C ASP A 89 7.89 -6.97 -10.97
N ASP A 90 8.10 -8.12 -10.31
CA ASP A 90 7.04 -9.10 -10.05
C ASP A 90 6.00 -8.52 -9.09
N PHE A 91 6.45 -7.77 -8.07
CA PHE A 91 5.55 -7.09 -7.14
C PHE A 91 4.72 -6.01 -7.84
N LEU A 92 5.35 -5.20 -8.70
CA LEU A 92 4.67 -4.18 -9.48
C LEU A 92 3.67 -4.78 -10.47
N ALA A 93 4.06 -5.85 -11.18
CA ALA A 93 3.17 -6.55 -12.12
C ALA A 93 1.94 -7.13 -11.42
N LEU A 94 2.14 -7.78 -10.27
CA LEU A 94 1.04 -8.36 -9.49
C LEU A 94 0.11 -7.27 -8.94
N THR A 95 0.66 -6.17 -8.44
CA THR A 95 -0.11 -5.05 -7.89
C THR A 95 -0.96 -4.36 -8.98
N ASN A 96 -0.39 -4.16 -10.18
CA ASN A 96 -1.13 -3.64 -11.33
C ASN A 96 -2.27 -4.57 -11.74
N LYS A 97 -2.05 -5.89 -11.68
CA LYS A 97 -3.10 -6.87 -11.97
C LYS A 97 -4.24 -6.82 -10.94
N PHE A 98 -3.94 -6.56 -9.67
CA PHE A 98 -4.97 -6.33 -8.66
C PHE A 98 -5.83 -5.10 -8.99
N ALA A 99 -5.22 -3.99 -9.41
CA ALA A 99 -5.97 -2.80 -9.80
C ALA A 99 -6.89 -3.06 -11.01
N GLU A 100 -6.40 -3.81 -12.01
CA GLU A 100 -7.22 -4.24 -13.16
C GLU A 100 -8.40 -5.11 -12.72
N LEU A 101 -8.18 -6.10 -11.86
CA LEU A 101 -9.23 -6.98 -11.35
C LEU A 101 -10.28 -6.20 -10.55
N VAL A 102 -9.86 -5.29 -9.68
CA VAL A 102 -10.80 -4.42 -8.94
C VAL A 102 -11.67 -3.63 -9.91
N ALA A 103 -11.09 -3.03 -10.94
CA ALA A 103 -11.85 -2.25 -11.91
C ALA A 103 -12.84 -3.13 -12.69
N THR A 104 -12.39 -4.28 -13.21
CA THR A 104 -13.15 -5.11 -14.16
C THR A 104 -14.13 -6.07 -13.48
N GLN A 105 -13.78 -6.63 -12.31
CA GLN A 105 -14.58 -7.65 -11.63
C GLN A 105 -15.41 -7.10 -10.45
N SER A 106 -15.15 -5.86 -10.02
CA SER A 106 -15.92 -5.18 -8.96
C SER A 106 -16.04 -5.98 -7.64
N PRO A 107 -14.95 -6.50 -7.06
CA PRO A 107 -15.02 -7.19 -5.77
C PRO A 107 -15.53 -6.24 -4.69
N ALA A 108 -16.30 -6.76 -3.73
CA ALA A 108 -16.89 -5.96 -2.65
C ALA A 108 -15.83 -5.49 -1.63
N ASP A 109 -14.84 -6.33 -1.37
CA ASP A 109 -13.78 -6.09 -0.38
C ASP A 109 -12.49 -6.85 -0.73
N VAL A 110 -11.47 -6.72 0.11
CA VAL A 110 -10.17 -7.40 -0.08
C VAL A 110 -10.32 -8.93 -0.03
N GLY A 111 -11.24 -9.45 0.76
CA GLY A 111 -11.50 -10.89 0.82
C GLY A 111 -12.06 -11.41 -0.50
N ALA A 112 -13.04 -10.72 -1.06
CA ALA A 112 -13.61 -11.02 -2.38
C ALA A 112 -12.56 -10.89 -3.50
N LEU A 113 -11.70 -9.84 -3.46
CA LEU A 113 -10.57 -9.69 -4.39
C LEU A 113 -9.62 -10.88 -4.28
N SER A 114 -9.29 -11.32 -3.06
CA SER A 114 -8.36 -12.43 -2.81
C SER A 114 -8.84 -13.76 -3.38
N ALA A 115 -10.16 -13.94 -3.52
CA ALA A 115 -10.79 -15.12 -4.10
C ALA A 115 -10.86 -15.11 -5.64
N LEU A 116 -10.66 -13.97 -6.29
CA LEU A 116 -10.63 -13.87 -7.76
C LEU A 116 -9.41 -14.61 -8.31
N THR A 117 -9.46 -14.97 -9.60
CA THR A 117 -8.40 -15.74 -10.25
C THR A 117 -7.56 -14.89 -11.19
N ILE A 118 -6.26 -15.18 -11.20
CA ILE A 118 -5.25 -14.67 -12.13
C ILE A 118 -4.60 -15.90 -12.79
N ASN A 119 -4.75 -16.06 -14.09
CA ASN A 119 -4.12 -17.16 -14.86
C ASN A 119 -4.35 -18.56 -14.24
N GLY A 120 -5.56 -18.81 -13.71
CA GLY A 120 -5.93 -20.11 -13.16
C GLY A 120 -5.60 -20.32 -11.67
N THR A 121 -4.94 -19.37 -11.01
CA THR A 121 -4.70 -19.38 -9.54
C THR A 121 -5.43 -18.21 -8.89
N THR A 122 -5.75 -18.32 -7.58
CA THR A 122 -6.38 -17.20 -6.89
C THR A 122 -5.39 -16.07 -6.65
N VAL A 123 -5.92 -14.84 -6.47
CA VAL A 123 -5.14 -13.67 -6.03
C VAL A 123 -4.35 -13.98 -4.76
N GLU A 124 -4.99 -14.65 -3.81
CA GLU A 124 -4.35 -15.04 -2.54
C GLU A 124 -3.21 -16.05 -2.74
N GLU A 125 -3.40 -17.05 -3.62
CA GLU A 125 -2.33 -18.00 -3.95
C GLU A 125 -1.17 -17.31 -4.66
N SER A 126 -1.45 -16.42 -5.62
CA SER A 126 -0.43 -15.61 -6.29
C SER A 126 0.35 -14.71 -5.33
N ARG A 127 -0.35 -14.08 -4.36
CA ARG A 127 0.27 -13.29 -3.31
C ARG A 127 1.17 -14.13 -2.41
N LYS A 128 0.70 -15.30 -1.96
CA LYS A 128 1.48 -16.25 -1.14
C LYS A 128 2.70 -16.79 -1.88
N ALA A 129 2.56 -17.11 -3.15
CA ALA A 129 3.68 -17.54 -3.98
C ALA A 129 4.77 -16.46 -4.06
N LEU A 130 4.35 -15.19 -4.28
CA LEU A 130 5.28 -14.08 -4.32
C LEU A 130 5.95 -13.81 -2.96
N ILE A 131 5.23 -13.92 -1.84
CA ILE A 131 5.82 -13.88 -0.49
C ILE A 131 6.87 -14.99 -0.32
N GLY A 132 6.57 -16.19 -0.80
CA GLY A 132 7.50 -17.32 -0.73
C GLY A 132 8.79 -17.08 -1.54
N LYS A 133 8.68 -16.39 -2.69
CA LYS A 133 9.78 -16.04 -3.59
C LYS A 133 10.64 -14.92 -3.00
N ILE A 134 10.03 -13.83 -2.54
CA ILE A 134 10.69 -12.62 -2.08
C ILE A 134 11.13 -12.74 -0.61
N GLY A 135 10.31 -13.40 0.23
CA GLY A 135 10.57 -13.56 1.66
C GLY A 135 10.02 -12.45 2.55
N GLU A 136 9.33 -11.47 2.00
CA GLU A 136 8.69 -10.38 2.72
C GLU A 136 7.16 -10.54 2.80
N ASN A 137 6.55 -9.93 3.84
CA ASN A 137 5.11 -9.81 3.93
C ASN A 137 4.59 -8.88 2.83
N LEU A 138 3.56 -9.33 2.11
CA LEU A 138 2.84 -8.53 1.12
C LEU A 138 1.37 -8.49 1.54
N SER A 139 0.77 -7.29 1.57
CA SER A 139 -0.62 -7.11 2.01
C SER A 139 -1.40 -6.24 1.05
N ILE A 140 -2.52 -6.73 0.53
CA ILE A 140 -3.50 -5.89 -0.15
C ILE A 140 -4.25 -5.13 0.96
N ARG A 141 -3.98 -3.83 1.08
CA ARG A 141 -4.48 -3.05 2.22
C ARG A 141 -5.88 -2.53 1.99
N ARG A 142 -6.06 -1.86 0.89
CA ARG A 142 -7.32 -1.19 0.52
C ARG A 142 -7.40 -0.92 -0.96
N PHE A 143 -8.61 -0.74 -1.45
CA PHE A 143 -8.86 -0.29 -2.81
C PHE A 143 -10.16 0.51 -2.90
N VAL A 144 -10.30 1.25 -3.99
CA VAL A 144 -11.55 1.88 -4.42
C VAL A 144 -11.72 1.66 -5.91
N ARG A 145 -12.94 1.29 -6.33
CA ARG A 145 -13.40 1.26 -7.71
C ARG A 145 -14.24 2.48 -7.99
N VAL A 146 -13.98 3.13 -9.11
CA VAL A 146 -14.67 4.35 -9.53
C VAL A 146 -15.32 4.14 -10.90
N ALA A 147 -16.61 4.40 -10.98
CA ALA A 147 -17.34 4.60 -12.24
C ALA A 147 -17.49 6.11 -12.44
N ALA A 148 -16.86 6.67 -13.46
CA ALA A 148 -16.76 8.09 -13.66
C ALA A 148 -18.06 8.70 -14.21
N LYS A 149 -18.42 9.87 -13.71
CA LYS A 149 -19.41 10.76 -14.32
C LYS A 149 -18.82 11.49 -15.53
N GLY A 150 -17.58 11.95 -15.40
CA GLY A 150 -16.77 12.57 -16.45
C GLY A 150 -15.76 11.60 -17.06
N SER A 151 -14.49 11.88 -16.89
CA SER A 151 -13.36 11.02 -17.29
C SER A 151 -12.36 10.86 -16.16
N LEU A 152 -11.82 9.65 -16.01
CA LEU A 152 -10.81 9.37 -15.00
C LEU A 152 -9.43 9.77 -15.48
N VAL A 153 -8.68 10.40 -14.59
CA VAL A 153 -7.26 10.69 -14.74
C VAL A 153 -6.53 10.30 -13.48
N SER A 154 -5.30 9.84 -13.61
CA SER A 154 -4.47 9.46 -12.49
C SER A 154 -3.13 10.19 -12.47
N TYR A 155 -2.56 10.27 -11.27
CA TYR A 155 -1.19 10.70 -11.06
C TYR A 155 -0.53 9.87 -9.97
N LEU A 156 0.68 9.39 -10.25
CA LEU A 156 1.53 8.67 -9.31
C LEU A 156 2.78 9.52 -9.01
N HIS A 157 3.11 9.64 -7.74
CA HIS A 157 4.25 10.43 -7.26
C HIS A 157 5.20 9.58 -6.41
N GLY A 158 6.50 9.95 -6.47
CA GLY A 158 7.52 9.36 -5.59
C GLY A 158 7.67 7.85 -5.73
N GLY A 159 7.72 7.31 -6.97
CA GLY A 159 7.80 5.88 -7.20
C GLY A 159 6.53 5.14 -6.76
N ALA A 160 5.37 5.73 -7.04
CA ALA A 160 4.05 5.23 -6.67
C ALA A 160 3.78 5.16 -5.13
N LYS A 161 4.50 5.98 -4.35
CA LYS A 161 4.22 6.14 -2.90
C LYS A 161 2.95 6.96 -2.64
N ILE A 162 2.57 7.82 -3.57
CA ILE A 162 1.32 8.59 -3.54
C ILE A 162 0.62 8.37 -4.86
N GLY A 163 -0.66 8.03 -4.81
CA GLY A 163 -1.50 7.85 -5.99
C GLY A 163 -2.80 8.63 -5.87
N THR A 164 -3.22 9.26 -6.96
CA THR A 164 -4.50 9.94 -7.08
C THR A 164 -5.28 9.43 -8.27
N LEU A 165 -6.56 9.20 -8.09
CA LEU A 165 -7.53 8.89 -9.14
C LEU A 165 -8.61 9.96 -9.08
N VAL A 166 -8.82 10.70 -10.17
CA VAL A 166 -9.68 11.89 -10.22
C VAL A 166 -10.73 11.72 -11.31
N ASP A 167 -11.99 11.94 -10.97
CA ASP A 167 -13.11 12.04 -11.91
C ASP A 167 -13.34 13.52 -12.25
N ILE A 168 -13.18 13.88 -13.51
CA ILE A 168 -13.28 15.26 -13.98
C ILE A 168 -14.19 15.35 -15.20
N SER A 169 -15.04 16.37 -15.23
CA SER A 169 -15.90 16.71 -16.37
C SER A 169 -15.42 18.01 -17.02
N GLY A 170 -15.36 18.05 -18.34
CA GLY A 170 -14.88 19.20 -19.09
C GLY A 170 -13.36 19.43 -18.98
N GLY A 171 -12.88 20.55 -19.55
CA GLY A 171 -11.46 20.83 -19.60
C GLY A 171 -10.67 19.91 -20.53
N ASP A 172 -9.35 20.06 -20.53
CA ASP A 172 -8.43 19.22 -21.28
C ASP A 172 -7.64 18.27 -20.39
N ILE A 173 -6.94 17.33 -20.99
CA ILE A 173 -6.14 16.32 -20.27
C ILE A 173 -5.00 16.94 -19.44
N THR A 174 -4.47 18.08 -19.84
CA THR A 174 -3.41 18.78 -19.12
C THR A 174 -3.94 19.33 -17.81
N LEU A 175 -5.10 20.01 -17.85
CA LEU A 175 -5.79 20.48 -16.65
C LEU A 175 -6.09 19.31 -15.69
N ALA A 176 -6.61 18.20 -16.21
CA ALA A 176 -6.95 17.04 -15.41
C ALA A 176 -5.72 16.45 -14.70
N LYS A 177 -4.59 16.31 -15.41
CA LYS A 177 -3.31 15.86 -14.82
C LYS A 177 -2.77 16.87 -13.80
N ASP A 178 -2.90 18.15 -14.04
CA ASP A 178 -2.45 19.20 -13.14
C ASP A 178 -3.25 19.18 -11.82
N VAL A 179 -4.56 18.96 -11.89
CA VAL A 179 -5.41 18.79 -10.71
C VAL A 179 -5.05 17.51 -9.96
N ALA A 180 -4.81 16.39 -10.65
CA ALA A 180 -4.39 15.14 -10.02
C ALA A 180 -3.02 15.29 -9.30
N MET A 181 -2.09 16.01 -9.90
CA MET A 181 -0.80 16.36 -9.30
C MET A 181 -0.98 17.29 -8.07
N HIS A 182 -1.84 18.30 -8.17
CA HIS A 182 -2.16 19.18 -7.05
C HIS A 182 -2.70 18.39 -5.86
N ILE A 183 -3.63 17.44 -6.09
CA ILE A 183 -4.19 16.57 -5.04
C ILE A 183 -3.08 15.75 -4.36
N ALA A 184 -2.15 15.20 -5.12
CA ALA A 184 -1.02 14.46 -4.55
C ALA A 184 -0.11 15.34 -3.69
N ALA A 185 0.10 16.60 -4.06
CA ALA A 185 0.95 17.55 -3.35
C ALA A 185 0.26 18.16 -2.12
N ALA A 186 -0.97 18.69 -2.29
CA ALA A 186 -1.70 19.42 -1.27
C ALA A 186 -2.51 18.53 -0.32
N LYS A 187 -2.74 17.27 -0.70
CA LYS A 187 -3.42 16.22 0.12
C LYS A 187 -4.73 16.70 0.73
N PRO A 188 -5.69 17.19 -0.07
CA PRO A 188 -7.00 17.58 0.45
C PRO A 188 -7.71 16.37 1.05
N LYS A 189 -8.51 16.60 2.08
CA LYS A 189 -9.32 15.55 2.74
C LYS A 189 -10.68 15.36 2.07
N SER A 190 -11.18 16.39 1.40
CA SER A 190 -12.49 16.38 0.74
C SER A 190 -12.52 17.27 -0.48
N LEU A 191 -13.57 17.13 -1.29
CA LEU A 191 -13.79 18.00 -2.45
C LEU A 191 -14.07 19.44 -2.01
N ASP A 192 -14.96 19.61 -1.03
CA ASP A 192 -15.34 20.88 -0.42
C ASP A 192 -15.53 20.74 1.09
N ALA A 193 -15.91 21.84 1.77
CA ALA A 193 -16.07 21.88 3.22
C ALA A 193 -17.14 20.92 3.75
N SER A 194 -18.17 20.61 2.96
CA SER A 194 -19.25 19.71 3.37
C SER A 194 -18.82 18.24 3.48
N GLY A 195 -17.77 17.86 2.73
CA GLY A 195 -17.21 16.52 2.74
C GLY A 195 -16.18 16.27 3.84
N VAL A 196 -15.80 17.27 4.63
CA VAL A 196 -14.83 17.09 5.72
C VAL A 196 -15.46 16.30 6.87
N PRO A 197 -14.83 15.19 7.36
CA PRO A 197 -15.40 14.39 8.42
C PRO A 197 -15.65 15.20 9.70
N ALA A 198 -16.84 15.07 10.30
CA ALA A 198 -17.22 15.79 11.52
C ALA A 198 -16.24 15.55 12.68
N ALA A 199 -15.66 14.34 12.76
CA ALA A 199 -14.64 14.02 13.76
C ALA A 199 -13.35 14.85 13.59
N ASP A 200 -12.94 15.16 12.37
CA ASP A 200 -11.78 15.99 12.10
C ASP A 200 -12.06 17.44 12.45
N ILE A 201 -13.26 17.94 12.13
CA ILE A 201 -13.71 19.28 12.50
C ILE A 201 -13.77 19.43 14.03
N ALA A 202 -14.28 18.40 14.74
CA ALA A 202 -14.36 18.42 16.20
C ALA A 202 -12.97 18.44 16.85
N LYS A 203 -12.02 17.67 16.33
CA LYS A 203 -10.63 17.69 16.80
C LYS A 203 -9.97 19.06 16.61
N GLU A 204 -10.14 19.65 15.43
CA GLU A 204 -9.58 20.96 15.13
C GLU A 204 -10.23 22.06 15.99
N ARG A 205 -11.54 21.96 16.26
CA ARG A 205 -12.26 22.87 17.16
C ARG A 205 -11.70 22.80 18.59
N ALA A 206 -11.49 21.60 19.12
CA ALA A 206 -10.92 21.43 20.46
C ALA A 206 -9.49 22.04 20.56
N VAL A 207 -8.67 21.89 19.50
CA VAL A 207 -7.34 22.53 19.44
C VAL A 207 -7.46 24.05 19.37
N ALA A 208 -8.41 24.58 18.57
CA ALA A 208 -8.64 26.02 18.45
C ALA A 208 -9.16 26.63 19.76
N GLU A 209 -10.06 25.93 20.46
CA GLU A 209 -10.58 26.34 21.78
C GLU A 209 -9.47 26.38 22.83
N GLY A 210 -8.60 25.34 22.89
CA GLY A 210 -7.45 25.34 23.80
C GLY A 210 -6.51 26.52 23.55
N LYS A 211 -6.11 26.76 22.31
CA LYS A 211 -5.26 27.92 21.95
C LYS A 211 -5.93 29.25 22.25
N ALA A 212 -7.23 29.39 22.03
CA ALA A 212 -7.96 30.62 22.27
C ALA A 212 -8.16 30.90 23.75
N ALA A 213 -8.34 29.86 24.59
CA ALA A 213 -8.43 30.00 26.07
C ALA A 213 -7.13 30.57 26.64
N GLU A 214 -5.96 30.19 26.15
CA GLU A 214 -4.66 30.72 26.56
C GLU A 214 -4.48 32.22 26.25
N SER A 215 -5.30 32.80 25.36
CA SER A 215 -5.17 34.19 24.92
C SER A 215 -5.64 35.21 25.93
N GLY A 216 -6.36 34.80 26.98
CA GLY A 216 -6.93 35.70 28.03
C GLY A 216 -7.97 36.68 27.51
N LYS A 217 -8.52 36.48 26.30
CA LYS A 217 -9.51 37.38 25.69
C LYS A 217 -10.93 37.12 26.17
N PRO A 218 -11.85 38.10 26.02
CA PRO A 218 -13.27 37.91 26.32
C PRO A 218 -13.89 36.77 25.53
N ALA A 219 -14.90 36.10 26.11
CA ALA A 219 -15.52 34.90 25.52
C ALA A 219 -16.06 35.10 24.08
N GLU A 220 -16.62 36.27 23.77
CA GLU A 220 -17.09 36.58 22.40
C GLU A 220 -15.95 36.65 21.39
N ILE A 221 -14.77 37.14 21.79
CA ILE A 221 -13.59 37.20 20.94
C ILE A 221 -13.02 35.78 20.74
N VAL A 222 -12.98 34.99 21.82
CA VAL A 222 -12.58 33.57 21.79
C VAL A 222 -13.46 32.78 20.80
N ALA A 223 -14.78 32.94 20.89
CA ALA A 223 -15.70 32.27 19.95
C ALA A 223 -15.40 32.63 18.48
N LYS A 224 -15.21 33.91 18.18
CA LYS A 224 -14.84 34.35 16.80
C LYS A 224 -13.48 33.82 16.33
N MET A 225 -12.51 33.71 17.25
CA MET A 225 -11.20 33.15 16.96
C MET A 225 -11.31 31.65 16.60
N VAL A 226 -12.11 30.90 17.36
CA VAL A 226 -12.36 29.47 17.09
C VAL A 226 -13.05 29.30 15.73
N ASP A 227 -14.12 30.02 15.47
CA ASP A 227 -14.86 29.95 14.20
C ASP A 227 -13.96 30.36 13.01
N GLY A 228 -13.14 31.39 13.18
CA GLY A 228 -12.13 31.79 12.19
C GLY A 228 -11.09 30.68 11.90
N SER A 229 -10.62 30.01 12.96
CA SER A 229 -9.70 28.87 12.85
C SER A 229 -10.32 27.71 12.08
N ILE A 230 -11.58 27.36 12.39
CA ILE A 230 -12.31 26.30 11.69
C ILE A 230 -12.55 26.67 10.23
N ALA A 231 -12.94 27.90 9.93
CA ALA A 231 -13.13 28.36 8.55
C ALA A 231 -11.81 28.29 7.76
N LYS A 232 -10.69 28.63 8.38
CA LYS A 232 -9.36 28.49 7.79
C LYS A 232 -9.01 27.03 7.53
N TYR A 233 -9.16 26.16 8.53
CA TYR A 233 -8.93 24.73 8.41
C TYR A 233 -9.74 24.10 7.27
N LEU A 234 -11.05 24.38 7.19
CA LEU A 234 -11.91 23.87 6.12
C LEU A 234 -11.43 24.30 4.74
N LYS A 235 -10.93 25.53 4.58
CA LYS A 235 -10.31 25.98 3.32
C LYS A 235 -9.02 25.24 2.99
N GLU A 236 -8.20 24.97 3.98
CA GLU A 236 -6.91 24.29 3.81
C GLU A 236 -7.08 22.81 3.41
N VAL A 237 -8.11 22.13 3.93
CA VAL A 237 -8.31 20.68 3.67
C VAL A 237 -9.31 20.38 2.56
N SER A 238 -9.98 21.39 1.98
CA SER A 238 -10.97 21.23 0.90
C SER A 238 -10.36 21.57 -0.45
N LEU A 239 -10.33 20.62 -1.38
CA LEU A 239 -9.69 20.73 -2.69
C LEU A 239 -10.07 22.02 -3.42
N LEU A 240 -11.38 22.29 -3.56
CA LEU A 240 -11.86 23.43 -4.34
C LEU A 240 -11.44 24.78 -3.77
N SER A 241 -11.19 24.85 -2.46
CA SER A 241 -10.75 26.08 -1.76
C SER A 241 -9.23 26.26 -1.72
N GLN A 242 -8.46 25.21 -2.02
CA GLN A 242 -7.01 25.29 -1.99
C GLN A 242 -6.47 26.17 -3.13
N PRO A 243 -5.43 27.00 -2.86
CA PRO A 243 -4.69 27.69 -3.94
C PRO A 243 -3.98 26.66 -4.82
N PHE A 244 -4.02 26.85 -6.14
CA PHE A 244 -3.43 25.91 -7.08
C PHE A 244 -1.91 25.88 -6.97
N VAL A 245 -1.29 24.71 -6.86
CA VAL A 245 0.17 24.57 -6.62
C VAL A 245 1.05 25.15 -7.73
N LYS A 246 0.53 25.33 -8.96
CA LYS A 246 1.26 25.96 -10.08
C LYS A 246 0.98 27.46 -10.21
N ASP A 247 -0.10 27.95 -9.59
CA ASP A 247 -0.50 29.36 -9.62
C ASP A 247 -1.34 29.66 -8.37
N ASP A 248 -0.69 30.11 -7.32
CA ASP A 248 -1.27 30.39 -6.01
C ASP A 248 -2.24 31.58 -5.97
N LYS A 249 -2.32 32.35 -7.07
CA LYS A 249 -3.25 33.49 -7.21
C LYS A 249 -4.70 33.05 -7.46
N GLN A 250 -4.93 31.80 -7.83
CA GLN A 250 -6.25 31.24 -8.06
C GLN A 250 -6.47 29.96 -7.28
N THR A 251 -7.70 29.74 -6.83
CA THR A 251 -8.09 28.47 -6.22
C THR A 251 -8.40 27.42 -7.29
N ILE A 252 -8.42 26.13 -6.89
CA ILE A 252 -8.86 25.05 -7.78
C ILE A 252 -10.27 25.33 -8.31
N GLU A 253 -11.18 25.83 -7.50
CA GLU A 253 -12.54 26.18 -7.94
C GLU A 253 -12.52 27.23 -9.05
N GLN A 254 -11.74 28.31 -8.90
CA GLN A 254 -11.61 29.37 -9.89
C GLN A 254 -10.98 28.84 -11.18
N LEU A 255 -9.93 28.03 -11.06
CA LEU A 255 -9.28 27.38 -12.20
C LEU A 255 -10.29 26.52 -12.98
N MET A 256 -11.05 25.65 -12.27
CA MET A 256 -12.02 24.77 -12.92
C MET A 256 -13.14 25.56 -13.62
N LYS A 257 -13.67 26.60 -12.98
CA LYS A 257 -14.68 27.49 -13.58
C LYS A 257 -14.14 28.20 -14.84
N SER A 258 -12.90 28.67 -14.82
CA SER A 258 -12.28 29.37 -15.98
C SER A 258 -12.09 28.45 -17.18
N LYS A 259 -12.03 27.13 -16.97
CA LYS A 259 -11.84 26.11 -18.01
C LYS A 259 -13.14 25.34 -18.35
N ASN A 260 -14.30 25.78 -17.87
CA ASN A 260 -15.56 25.08 -18.02
C ASN A 260 -15.48 23.60 -17.61
N ALA A 261 -14.80 23.33 -16.52
CA ALA A 261 -14.55 22.00 -15.99
C ALA A 261 -15.05 21.87 -14.55
N ALA A 262 -15.25 20.65 -14.09
CA ALA A 262 -15.63 20.33 -12.71
C ALA A 262 -14.93 19.05 -12.23
N VAL A 263 -14.48 19.03 -10.99
CA VAL A 263 -14.05 17.80 -10.31
C VAL A 263 -15.29 17.15 -9.71
N ASN A 264 -15.62 15.92 -10.15
CA ASN A 264 -16.76 15.16 -9.62
C ASN A 264 -16.39 14.40 -8.33
N GLY A 265 -15.11 14.07 -8.16
CA GLY A 265 -14.59 13.39 -7.00
C GLY A 265 -13.13 12.98 -7.21
N PHE A 266 -12.49 12.58 -6.14
CA PHE A 266 -11.13 12.05 -6.19
C PHE A 266 -10.91 11.00 -5.11
N THR A 267 -9.91 10.15 -5.33
CA THR A 267 -9.34 9.27 -4.32
C THR A 267 -7.85 9.51 -4.24
N LEU A 268 -7.33 9.68 -3.03
CA LEU A 268 -5.92 9.85 -2.74
C LEU A 268 -5.47 8.73 -1.80
N TYR A 269 -4.41 8.01 -2.17
CA TYR A 269 -3.73 7.08 -1.28
C TYR A 269 -2.28 7.48 -1.09
N VAL A 270 -1.85 7.41 0.16
CA VAL A 270 -0.44 7.51 0.57
C VAL A 270 -0.05 6.17 1.18
N VAL A 271 0.99 5.56 0.65
CA VAL A 271 1.46 4.24 1.10
C VAL A 271 1.82 4.30 2.59
N GLY A 272 1.31 3.35 3.35
CA GLY A 272 1.62 3.20 4.77
C GLY A 272 0.98 4.24 5.68
N GLU A 273 0.11 5.12 5.16
CA GLU A 273 -0.57 6.13 5.97
C GLU A 273 -1.32 5.50 7.15
N GLY A 274 -1.01 5.96 8.39
CA GLY A 274 -1.62 5.43 9.62
C GLY A 274 -1.09 4.05 10.07
N ILE A 275 -0.07 3.48 9.40
CA ILE A 275 0.64 2.30 9.89
C ILE A 275 1.80 2.77 10.77
N GLU A 276 1.80 2.36 12.03
CA GLU A 276 2.94 2.62 12.93
C GLU A 276 4.16 1.82 12.46
N LYS A 277 5.18 2.54 11.99
CA LYS A 277 6.48 1.92 11.72
C LYS A 277 7.15 1.66 13.06
N LYS A 278 7.57 0.41 13.31
CA LYS A 278 8.53 0.18 14.40
C LYS A 278 9.78 0.99 14.07
N VAL A 279 10.05 2.00 14.88
CA VAL A 279 11.34 2.69 14.84
C VAL A 279 12.33 1.72 15.47
N THR A 280 12.89 0.82 14.67
CA THR A 280 14.02 0.01 15.12
C THR A 280 15.27 0.89 15.01
N ASN A 281 15.93 1.09 16.13
CA ASN A 281 17.24 1.71 16.14
C ASN A 281 18.21 0.68 15.51
N PHE A 282 18.98 1.05 14.51
CA PHE A 282 19.93 0.16 13.84
C PHE A 282 20.87 -0.57 14.84
N ALA A 283 21.20 0.09 15.94
CA ALA A 283 21.99 -0.52 17.02
C ALA A 283 21.25 -1.69 17.71
N ASP A 284 19.93 -1.58 17.87
CA ASP A 284 19.10 -2.62 18.48
C ASP A 284 18.93 -3.81 17.52
N GLU A 285 18.74 -3.55 16.21
CA GLU A 285 18.68 -4.62 15.19
C GLU A 285 20.01 -5.41 15.12
N VAL A 286 21.14 -4.71 15.16
CA VAL A 286 22.47 -5.35 15.19
C VAL A 286 22.64 -6.15 16.47
N ALA A 287 22.19 -5.66 17.62
CA ALA A 287 22.26 -6.35 18.90
C ALA A 287 21.38 -7.62 18.91
N GLU A 288 20.15 -7.56 18.39
CA GLU A 288 19.25 -8.71 18.24
C GLU A 288 19.82 -9.75 17.27
N ALA A 289 20.34 -9.32 16.11
CA ALA A 289 20.98 -10.21 15.15
C ALA A 289 22.23 -10.89 15.75
N ALA A 290 23.04 -10.17 16.48
CA ALA A 290 24.21 -10.70 17.18
C ALA A 290 23.82 -11.68 18.32
N ALA A 291 22.73 -11.41 19.02
CA ALA A 291 22.20 -12.31 20.05
C ALA A 291 21.63 -13.60 19.45
N ALA A 292 20.95 -13.51 18.31
CA ALA A 292 20.39 -14.65 17.58
C ALA A 292 21.48 -15.53 16.91
N ALA A 293 22.63 -14.96 16.59
CA ALA A 293 23.79 -15.66 15.99
C ALA A 293 24.66 -16.41 17.00
N LYS A 294 24.46 -16.23 18.32
CA LYS A 294 25.20 -16.99 19.31
C LYS A 294 24.78 -18.45 19.27
N PRO A 295 25.72 -19.43 19.12
CA PRO A 295 25.38 -20.83 19.16
C PRO A 295 24.80 -21.16 20.54
N LYS A 296 23.68 -21.89 20.58
CA LYS A 296 23.20 -22.50 21.82
C LYS A 296 24.25 -23.42 22.32
N ASN A 297 24.84 -23.07 23.45
CA ASN A 297 25.81 -23.90 24.14
C ASN A 297 25.04 -25.05 24.79
N ASP A 298 24.91 -26.17 24.07
CA ASP A 298 24.43 -27.42 24.63
C ASP A 298 25.53 -27.93 25.59
N GLY A 299 25.49 -27.37 26.78
CA GLY A 299 26.31 -27.83 27.90
C GLY A 299 25.78 -29.13 28.46
N ASP A 300 26.16 -30.24 27.84
CA ASP A 300 26.14 -31.52 28.55
C ASP A 300 27.53 -31.81 29.05
N GLY A 301 27.72 -31.50 30.33
CA GLY A 301 28.97 -31.72 31.05
C GLY A 301 29.07 -33.19 31.45
N ASP A 302 29.88 -33.91 30.71
CA ASP A 302 30.39 -35.24 31.14
C ASP A 302 31.30 -35.02 32.36
N LYS A 303 30.81 -35.37 33.54
CA LYS A 303 31.61 -35.42 34.77
C LYS A 303 32.33 -36.76 34.82
N PRO A 304 33.65 -36.79 34.91
CA PRO A 304 34.38 -38.04 35.11
C PRO A 304 34.09 -38.59 36.52
N THR A 305 33.66 -39.82 36.57
CA THR A 305 33.50 -40.63 37.81
C THR A 305 34.84 -40.99 38.38
N PRO A 306 35.11 -40.82 39.68
CA PRO A 306 36.36 -41.25 40.28
C PRO A 306 36.38 -42.78 40.46
N VAL A 307 37.42 -43.41 39.92
CA VAL A 307 37.73 -44.82 40.16
C VAL A 307 38.38 -44.95 41.52
N LYS A 308 37.83 -45.87 42.34
CA LYS A 308 38.49 -46.42 43.54
C LYS A 308 39.31 -47.66 43.16
#